data_10a58f59d89b43d0a7835486147b7d19
#
_entry.id   10a58f59d89b43d0a7835486147b7d19
#
_cell.length_a   1.000
_cell.length_b   1.000
_cell.length_c   1.000
_cell.angle_alpha   90.00
_cell.angle_beta   90.00
_cell.angle_gamma   90.00
#
_symmetry.space_group_name_H-M   'P 1'
#
loop_
_entity.id
_entity.type
_entity.pdbx_description
1 polymer ?
#
loop_
_entity_poly.entity_id
_entity_poly.type
_entity_poly.pdbx_seq_one_letter_code
_entity_poly.pdbx_strand_id
1 'polypeptide(L)'
;WQSVRSAVAKFPGHQWPRKPLWGYVNEADPYVMEMEIQAAVDHGVNVFIYDWYWYDRRPFLENCLNDGFLKAKNNGQMKFYLMWANHDAVSLWDKRTSDDLGALIWDGGVDFAEFQRAMRRVIEKYFHLPNYYTIDGKPVFMIYDIPKLVKGLGGVDAARRALDWFREACVQDGLPGLHLQFTMWNDAVTNVSGVDGGKGVRAEEFHSLGFDSATHYQFVHFLSNVDRDYADLLPEVKAEWERLEKRFPFPYFPHVSVGWDNNPRFHAFRPGVMRDCTPEKI
;
A
#
# COMPACT_ATOMS: atom_id res chain seq x y z
N TRP A 1 -9.46 6.93 14.37
CA TRP A 1 -8.83 7.59 15.51
C TRP A 1 -9.22 7.04 16.88
N GLN A 2 -10.36 6.36 17.05
CA GLN A 2 -10.83 5.87 18.36
C GLN A 2 -9.80 4.97 19.05
N SER A 3 -9.21 4.01 18.34
CA SER A 3 -8.19 3.09 18.89
C SER A 3 -6.95 3.84 19.38
N VAL A 4 -6.51 4.87 18.64
CA VAL A 4 -5.35 5.68 19.03
C VAL A 4 -5.65 6.52 20.25
N ARG A 5 -6.83 7.15 20.32
CA ARG A 5 -7.27 7.95 21.46
C ARG A 5 -7.36 7.17 22.77
N SER A 6 -7.82 5.93 22.69
CA SER A 6 -8.02 5.05 23.85
C SER A 6 -6.82 4.15 24.14
N ALA A 7 -5.75 4.24 23.33
CA ALA A 7 -4.54 3.47 23.54
C ALA A 7 -3.86 3.86 24.86
N VAL A 8 -3.36 2.86 25.57
CA VAL A 8 -2.63 3.04 26.83
C VAL A 8 -1.20 2.55 26.69
N ALA A 9 -0.31 3.10 27.50
CA ALA A 9 1.07 2.64 27.57
C ALA A 9 1.12 1.16 27.94
N LYS A 10 1.97 0.38 27.26
CA LYS A 10 2.13 -1.06 27.45
C LYS A 10 3.37 -1.43 28.25
N PHE A 11 4.29 -0.49 28.42
CA PHE A 11 5.53 -0.64 29.19
C PHE A 11 5.99 0.73 29.72
N PRO A 12 6.89 0.80 30.71
CA PRO A 12 7.44 2.06 31.20
C PRO A 12 8.12 2.85 30.07
N GLY A 13 7.75 4.13 29.93
CA GLY A 13 8.27 5.00 28.86
C GLY A 13 7.55 4.89 27.51
N HIS A 14 6.57 4.01 27.37
CA HIS A 14 5.76 3.92 26.15
C HIS A 14 4.84 5.14 26.02
N GLN A 15 5.05 5.93 24.97
CA GLN A 15 4.35 7.20 24.78
C GLN A 15 2.99 7.01 24.08
N TRP A 16 1.98 6.57 24.83
CA TRP A 16 0.60 6.47 24.37
C TRP A 16 -0.39 7.08 25.37
N PRO A 17 -1.52 7.67 24.91
CA PRO A 17 -1.90 7.88 23.50
C PRO A 17 -1.05 8.97 22.82
N ARG A 18 -0.72 8.75 21.54
CA ARG A 18 -0.10 9.78 20.71
C ARG A 18 -1.17 10.71 20.15
N LYS A 19 -0.91 12.00 20.20
CA LYS A 19 -1.78 13.00 19.59
C LYS A 19 -1.05 13.64 18.43
N PRO A 20 -1.61 13.57 17.19
CA PRO A 20 -1.03 14.26 16.03
C PRO A 20 -0.93 15.77 16.29
N LEU A 21 0.02 16.45 15.62
CA LEU A 21 0.24 17.89 15.76
C LEU A 21 -1.04 18.70 15.53
N TRP A 22 -1.82 18.34 14.54
CA TRP A 22 -3.11 18.99 14.20
C TRP A 22 -4.30 18.33 14.89
N GLY A 23 -4.08 17.43 15.83
CA GLY A 23 -5.13 16.64 16.47
C GLY A 23 -5.60 15.47 15.61
N TYR A 24 -6.76 14.93 15.97
CA TYR A 24 -7.38 13.80 15.26
C TYR A 24 -8.31 14.32 14.15
N VAL A 25 -7.70 14.77 13.07
CA VAL A 25 -8.39 15.37 11.93
C VAL A 25 -9.13 14.32 11.09
N ASN A 26 -10.06 14.79 10.25
CA ASN A 26 -10.77 13.97 9.27
C ASN A 26 -10.24 14.29 7.87
N GLU A 27 -9.48 13.40 7.28
CA GLU A 27 -8.88 13.55 5.95
C GLU A 27 -9.90 13.53 4.80
N ALA A 28 -11.17 13.21 5.07
CA ALA A 28 -12.26 13.42 4.12
C ALA A 28 -12.73 14.89 4.04
N ASP A 29 -12.18 15.77 4.89
CA ASP A 29 -12.45 17.21 4.84
C ASP A 29 -11.45 17.88 3.88
N PRO A 30 -11.91 18.57 2.81
CA PRO A 30 -11.01 19.27 1.89
C PRO A 30 -10.08 20.27 2.54
N TYR A 31 -10.52 20.96 3.60
CA TYR A 31 -9.68 21.91 4.32
C TYR A 31 -8.52 21.22 5.04
N VAL A 32 -8.76 20.07 5.64
CA VAL A 32 -7.69 19.25 6.23
C VAL A 32 -6.69 18.82 5.15
N MET A 33 -7.18 18.35 4.01
CA MET A 33 -6.34 17.99 2.87
C MET A 33 -5.54 19.19 2.32
N GLU A 34 -6.11 20.39 2.28
CA GLU A 34 -5.38 21.60 1.91
C GLU A 34 -4.16 21.83 2.82
N MET A 35 -4.31 21.63 4.12
CA MET A 35 -3.21 21.73 5.10
C MET A 35 -2.15 20.65 4.88
N GLU A 36 -2.58 19.40 4.66
CA GLU A 36 -1.67 18.27 4.45
C GLU A 36 -0.90 18.40 3.13
N ILE A 37 -1.55 18.79 2.04
CA ILE A 37 -0.92 19.06 0.76
C ILE A 37 0.12 20.17 0.91
N GLN A 38 -0.25 21.29 1.56
CA GLN A 38 0.68 22.41 1.75
C GLN A 38 1.91 21.97 2.55
N ALA A 39 1.71 21.27 3.67
CA ALA A 39 2.82 20.78 4.47
C ALA A 39 3.72 19.81 3.69
N ALA A 40 3.14 18.91 2.91
CA ALA A 40 3.90 17.97 2.08
C ALA A 40 4.73 18.70 1.02
N VAL A 41 4.14 19.64 0.29
CA VAL A 41 4.81 20.46 -0.73
C VAL A 41 5.95 21.28 -0.13
N ASP A 42 5.72 21.93 1.00
CA ASP A 42 6.73 22.74 1.69
C ASP A 42 7.95 21.91 2.16
N HIS A 43 7.79 20.59 2.27
CA HIS A 43 8.84 19.64 2.66
C HIS A 43 9.33 18.75 1.51
N GLY A 44 9.00 19.09 0.26
CA GLY A 44 9.53 18.39 -0.93
C GLY A 44 8.81 17.09 -1.30
N VAL A 45 7.71 16.75 -0.64
CA VAL A 45 6.85 15.64 -1.03
C VAL A 45 5.92 16.09 -2.15
N ASN A 46 5.87 15.37 -3.25
CA ASN A 46 5.14 15.78 -4.45
C ASN A 46 4.15 14.73 -4.99
N VAL A 47 4.09 13.54 -4.36
CA VAL A 47 3.17 12.47 -4.73
C VAL A 47 2.60 11.82 -3.48
N PHE A 48 1.27 11.70 -3.41
CA PHE A 48 0.58 10.86 -2.42
C PHE A 48 0.22 9.51 -3.04
N ILE A 49 0.41 8.42 -2.28
CA ILE A 49 -0.03 7.08 -2.64
C ILE A 49 -1.24 6.75 -1.78
N TYR A 50 -2.37 6.49 -2.43
CA TYR A 50 -3.60 6.13 -1.72
C TYR A 50 -3.77 4.63 -1.68
N ASP A 51 -3.83 4.05 -0.47
CA ASP A 51 -4.32 2.70 -0.26
C ASP A 51 -5.76 2.63 -0.75
N TRP A 52 -5.99 1.90 -1.82
CA TRP A 52 -7.30 1.74 -2.42
C TRP A 52 -7.77 0.30 -2.22
N TYR A 53 -9.02 0.14 -1.83
CA TYR A 53 -9.60 -1.16 -1.46
C TYR A 53 -10.80 -1.47 -2.32
N TRP A 54 -10.98 -2.75 -2.62
CA TRP A 54 -12.13 -3.28 -3.32
C TRP A 54 -12.59 -4.57 -2.67
N TYR A 55 -13.75 -4.54 -2.03
CA TYR A 55 -14.35 -5.69 -1.36
C TYR A 55 -15.83 -5.78 -1.69
N ASP A 56 -16.38 -6.99 -1.74
CA ASP A 56 -17.80 -7.21 -1.93
C ASP A 56 -18.37 -6.37 -3.10
N ARG A 57 -17.63 -6.38 -4.24
CA ARG A 57 -18.00 -5.74 -5.52
C ARG A 57 -18.11 -4.21 -5.46
N ARG A 58 -17.45 -3.57 -4.53
CA ARG A 58 -17.49 -2.11 -4.33
C ARG A 58 -16.17 -1.57 -3.75
N PRO A 59 -15.89 -0.28 -3.98
CA PRO A 59 -14.76 0.37 -3.33
C PRO A 59 -15.01 0.56 -1.83
N PHE A 60 -13.92 0.61 -1.07
CA PHE A 60 -13.95 0.85 0.36
C PHE A 60 -12.90 1.90 0.74
N LEU A 61 -13.23 2.78 1.72
CA LEU A 61 -12.37 3.87 2.22
C LEU A 61 -11.90 4.90 1.18
N GLU A 62 -12.70 5.20 0.17
CA GLU A 62 -12.35 6.22 -0.83
C GLU A 62 -12.61 7.67 -0.39
N ASN A 63 -13.20 7.92 0.78
CA ASN A 63 -13.63 9.26 1.18
C ASN A 63 -12.46 10.24 1.31
N CYS A 64 -11.31 9.80 1.84
CA CYS A 64 -10.12 10.62 1.93
C CYS A 64 -9.69 11.16 0.55
N LEU A 65 -9.65 10.29 -0.46
CA LEU A 65 -9.34 10.69 -1.83
C LEU A 65 -10.46 11.53 -2.46
N ASN A 66 -11.70 11.01 -2.47
CA ASN A 66 -12.79 11.60 -3.25
C ASN A 66 -13.38 12.86 -2.63
N ASP A 67 -13.50 12.91 -1.32
CA ASP A 67 -14.15 14.01 -0.60
C ASP A 67 -13.12 14.99 -0.01
N GLY A 68 -11.95 14.51 0.40
CA GLY A 68 -10.85 15.34 0.87
C GLY A 68 -9.96 15.83 -0.28
N PHE A 69 -9.09 14.98 -0.77
CA PHE A 69 -8.01 15.36 -1.70
C PHE A 69 -8.52 15.96 -3.03
N LEU A 70 -9.43 15.28 -3.72
CA LEU A 70 -9.90 15.76 -5.03
C LEU A 70 -10.72 17.04 -4.96
N LYS A 71 -11.22 17.42 -3.76
CA LYS A 71 -11.95 18.66 -3.52
C LYS A 71 -11.09 19.75 -2.87
N ALA A 72 -9.87 19.45 -2.47
CA ALA A 72 -8.94 20.44 -1.93
C ALA A 72 -8.55 21.46 -3.00
N LYS A 73 -8.53 22.77 -2.67
CA LYS A 73 -8.28 23.86 -3.62
C LYS A 73 -6.86 23.83 -4.19
N ASN A 74 -5.91 23.29 -3.45
CA ASN A 74 -4.51 23.19 -3.83
C ASN A 74 -4.10 21.78 -4.34
N ASN A 75 -5.05 20.90 -4.65
CA ASN A 75 -4.77 19.54 -5.09
C ASN A 75 -3.91 19.48 -6.38
N GLY A 76 -3.95 20.52 -7.21
CA GLY A 76 -3.11 20.63 -8.40
C GLY A 76 -1.59 20.71 -8.12
N GLN A 77 -1.19 21.01 -6.88
CA GLN A 77 0.21 21.05 -6.45
C GLN A 77 0.75 19.67 -6.07
N MET A 78 -0.11 18.68 -5.92
CA MET A 78 0.21 17.33 -5.46
C MET A 78 -0.25 16.31 -6.51
N LYS A 79 0.66 15.42 -6.91
CA LYS A 79 0.29 14.24 -7.69
C LYS A 79 -0.21 13.14 -6.76
N PHE A 80 -0.95 12.18 -7.32
CA PHE A 80 -1.35 10.99 -6.58
C PHE A 80 -1.44 9.77 -7.49
N TYR A 81 -1.33 8.59 -6.90
CA TYR A 81 -1.70 7.34 -7.56
C TYR A 81 -2.24 6.34 -6.55
N LEU A 82 -2.80 5.25 -7.06
CA LEU A 82 -3.46 4.24 -6.25
C LEU A 82 -2.56 3.04 -6.03
N MET A 83 -2.54 2.54 -4.81
CA MET A 83 -2.10 1.20 -4.46
C MET A 83 -3.31 0.35 -4.12
N TRP A 84 -3.59 -0.66 -4.92
CA TRP A 84 -4.64 -1.61 -4.58
C TRP A 84 -4.17 -2.53 -3.46
N ALA A 85 -4.66 -2.28 -2.26
CA ALA A 85 -4.42 -3.07 -1.06
C ALA A 85 -5.36 -4.29 -1.06
N ASN A 86 -5.10 -5.23 -1.95
CA ASN A 86 -5.93 -6.40 -2.26
C ASN A 86 -5.71 -7.59 -1.32
N HIS A 87 -5.33 -7.33 -0.06
CA HIS A 87 -5.28 -8.34 0.99
C HIS A 87 -6.66 -8.56 1.63
N ASP A 88 -6.80 -9.65 2.39
CA ASP A 88 -8.02 -9.91 3.13
C ASP A 88 -8.27 -8.86 4.22
N ALA A 89 -9.52 -8.45 4.37
CA ALA A 89 -9.96 -7.72 5.54
C ALA A 89 -10.29 -8.71 6.66
N VAL A 90 -9.60 -8.58 7.77
CA VAL A 90 -9.76 -9.46 8.93
C VAL A 90 -10.15 -8.66 10.18
N SER A 91 -10.64 -9.34 11.20
CA SER A 91 -11.09 -8.76 12.47
C SER A 91 -10.00 -7.99 13.23
N LEU A 92 -8.73 -8.10 12.84
CA LEU A 92 -7.65 -7.27 13.34
C LEU A 92 -7.91 -5.76 13.14
N TRP A 93 -8.73 -5.37 12.21
CA TRP A 93 -9.06 -3.96 11.96
C TRP A 93 -10.01 -3.36 13.01
N ASP A 94 -10.80 -4.19 13.68
CA ASP A 94 -11.61 -3.76 14.82
C ASP A 94 -11.69 -4.83 15.92
N LYS A 95 -10.79 -4.77 16.86
CA LYS A 95 -10.72 -5.70 17.99
C LYS A 95 -11.85 -5.61 18.99
N ARG A 96 -12.60 -4.53 18.95
CA ARG A 96 -13.78 -4.37 19.81
C ARG A 96 -14.86 -5.37 19.41
N THR A 97 -14.80 -5.91 18.20
CA THR A 97 -15.82 -6.79 17.64
C THR A 97 -15.46 -8.27 17.72
N SER A 98 -14.20 -8.63 17.92
CA SER A 98 -13.76 -10.02 17.98
C SER A 98 -12.44 -10.19 18.71
N ASP A 99 -12.31 -11.23 19.54
CA ASP A 99 -11.05 -11.70 20.10
C ASP A 99 -10.26 -12.55 19.09
N ASP A 100 -10.91 -13.08 18.06
CA ASP A 100 -10.29 -13.77 16.94
C ASP A 100 -9.78 -12.74 15.92
N LEU A 101 -8.50 -12.40 16.05
CA LEU A 101 -7.84 -11.40 15.21
C LEU A 101 -7.62 -11.84 13.76
N GLY A 102 -7.87 -13.08 13.43
CA GLY A 102 -7.70 -13.66 12.09
C GLY A 102 -9.01 -13.92 11.36
N ALA A 103 -10.17 -13.70 12.00
CA ALA A 103 -11.47 -13.97 11.37
C ALA A 103 -11.64 -13.12 10.09
N LEU A 104 -11.92 -13.80 8.98
CA LEU A 104 -12.15 -13.16 7.69
C LEU A 104 -13.43 -12.33 7.71
N ILE A 105 -13.35 -11.06 7.34
CA ILE A 105 -14.49 -10.16 7.13
C ILE A 105 -14.83 -10.11 5.64
N TRP A 106 -13.82 -9.77 4.81
CA TRP A 106 -13.95 -9.74 3.35
C TRP A 106 -12.71 -10.35 2.69
N ASP A 107 -12.94 -11.15 1.68
CA ASP A 107 -11.88 -11.68 0.81
C ASP A 107 -11.35 -10.58 -0.12
N GLY A 108 -10.03 -10.43 -0.18
CA GLY A 108 -9.36 -9.49 -1.09
C GLY A 108 -9.14 -10.04 -2.51
N GLY A 109 -9.40 -11.34 -2.72
CA GLY A 109 -9.30 -11.97 -4.03
C GLY A 109 -10.47 -11.62 -4.94
N VAL A 110 -10.22 -11.50 -6.23
CA VAL A 110 -11.23 -11.23 -7.26
C VAL A 110 -11.07 -12.20 -8.42
N ASP A 111 -12.19 -12.59 -9.03
CA ASP A 111 -12.17 -13.26 -10.33
C ASP A 111 -11.93 -12.26 -11.47
N PHE A 112 -11.79 -12.75 -12.70
CA PHE A 112 -11.50 -11.89 -13.86
C PHE A 112 -12.62 -10.87 -14.15
N ALA A 113 -13.88 -11.24 -14.01
CA ALA A 113 -15.01 -10.34 -14.26
C ALA A 113 -15.04 -9.20 -13.24
N GLU A 114 -14.76 -9.51 -11.99
CA GLU A 114 -14.69 -8.53 -10.92
C GLU A 114 -13.44 -7.65 -11.04
N PHE A 115 -12.29 -8.22 -11.42
CA PHE A 115 -11.09 -7.48 -11.77
C PHE A 115 -11.37 -6.43 -12.86
N GLN A 116 -12.03 -6.87 -13.95
CA GLN A 116 -12.39 -5.96 -15.04
C GLN A 116 -13.29 -4.81 -14.56
N ARG A 117 -14.27 -5.11 -13.72
CA ARG A 117 -15.17 -4.08 -13.14
C ARG A 117 -14.42 -3.06 -12.31
N ALA A 118 -13.56 -3.52 -11.42
CA ALA A 118 -12.75 -2.67 -10.56
C ALA A 118 -11.78 -1.79 -11.38
N MET A 119 -11.08 -2.37 -12.34
CA MET A 119 -10.09 -1.65 -13.15
C MET A 119 -10.71 -0.67 -14.14
N ARG A 120 -11.87 -1.00 -14.77
CA ARG A 120 -12.62 -0.03 -15.59
C ARG A 120 -13.00 1.21 -14.77
N ARG A 121 -13.51 1.00 -13.56
CA ARG A 121 -13.83 2.10 -12.66
C ARG A 121 -12.60 2.95 -12.31
N VAL A 122 -11.44 2.35 -12.10
CA VAL A 122 -10.19 3.08 -11.83
C VAL A 122 -9.78 3.92 -13.04
N ILE A 123 -9.82 3.35 -14.26
CA ILE A 123 -9.52 4.08 -15.50
C ILE A 123 -10.46 5.29 -15.62
N GLU A 124 -11.76 5.06 -15.62
CA GLU A 124 -12.79 6.08 -15.85
C GLU A 124 -12.76 7.20 -14.80
N LYS A 125 -12.51 6.85 -13.54
CA LYS A 125 -12.61 7.80 -12.44
C LYS A 125 -11.33 8.57 -12.15
N TYR A 126 -10.16 7.95 -12.34
CA TYR A 126 -8.92 8.51 -11.82
C TYR A 126 -7.84 8.76 -12.86
N PHE A 127 -7.63 7.87 -13.82
CA PHE A 127 -6.45 7.91 -14.67
C PHE A 127 -6.37 9.12 -15.59
N HIS A 128 -7.51 9.76 -15.91
CA HIS A 128 -7.58 10.97 -16.71
C HIS A 128 -7.46 12.27 -15.89
N LEU A 129 -7.37 12.17 -14.56
CA LEU A 129 -7.20 13.37 -13.74
C LEU A 129 -5.81 13.99 -13.97
N PRO A 130 -5.71 15.32 -14.12
CA PRO A 130 -4.47 15.99 -14.52
C PRO A 130 -3.36 15.87 -13.47
N ASN A 131 -3.71 15.56 -12.24
CA ASN A 131 -2.79 15.32 -11.13
C ASN A 131 -2.59 13.82 -10.81
N TYR A 132 -3.14 12.89 -11.62
CA TYR A 132 -2.77 11.50 -11.49
C TYR A 132 -1.30 11.31 -11.88
N TYR A 133 -0.55 10.54 -11.07
CA TYR A 133 0.89 10.35 -11.29
C TYR A 133 1.16 9.40 -12.47
N THR A 134 2.08 9.80 -13.33
CA THR A 134 2.47 9.03 -14.52
C THR A 134 3.98 8.86 -14.60
N ILE A 135 4.41 7.74 -15.16
CA ILE A 135 5.79 7.49 -15.58
C ILE A 135 5.78 7.30 -17.11
N ASP A 136 6.55 8.08 -17.83
CA ASP A 136 6.55 8.12 -19.31
C ASP A 136 5.14 8.32 -19.90
N GLY A 137 4.33 9.13 -19.25
CA GLY A 137 2.94 9.40 -19.60
C GLY A 137 1.93 8.32 -19.24
N LYS A 138 2.38 7.16 -18.78
CA LYS A 138 1.53 6.03 -18.37
C LYS A 138 1.11 6.19 -16.92
N PRO A 139 -0.20 6.13 -16.60
CA PRO A 139 -0.65 6.15 -15.21
C PRO A 139 -0.03 5.01 -14.41
N VAL A 140 0.42 5.31 -13.18
CA VAL A 140 0.99 4.31 -12.28
C VAL A 140 -0.12 3.66 -11.48
N PHE A 141 -0.13 2.32 -11.43
CA PHE A 141 -1.03 1.57 -10.56
C PHE A 141 -0.23 0.52 -9.80
N MET A 142 -0.32 0.55 -8.47
CA MET A 142 0.41 -0.37 -7.61
C MET A 142 -0.49 -1.49 -7.10
N ILE A 143 0.04 -2.70 -7.01
CA ILE A 143 -0.65 -3.87 -6.44
C ILE A 143 0.13 -4.35 -5.22
N TYR A 144 -0.58 -4.55 -4.11
CA TYR A 144 0.01 -4.92 -2.83
C TYR A 144 0.25 -6.42 -2.69
N ASP A 145 -0.76 -7.26 -2.92
CA ASP A 145 -0.70 -8.71 -2.69
C ASP A 145 -0.78 -9.49 -4.01
N ILE A 146 0.39 -9.81 -4.55
CA ILE A 146 0.48 -10.56 -5.81
C ILE A 146 0.03 -12.02 -5.65
N PRO A 147 0.40 -12.76 -4.59
CA PRO A 147 -0.16 -14.10 -4.35
C PRO A 147 -1.69 -14.12 -4.31
N LYS A 148 -2.31 -13.15 -3.64
CA LYS A 148 -3.77 -13.03 -3.58
C LYS A 148 -4.39 -12.74 -4.94
N LEU A 149 -3.78 -11.84 -5.71
CA LEU A 149 -4.20 -11.55 -7.10
C LEU A 149 -4.16 -12.81 -7.96
N VAL A 150 -3.03 -13.51 -7.96
CA VAL A 150 -2.83 -14.72 -8.77
C VAL A 150 -3.81 -15.82 -8.38
N LYS A 151 -4.01 -16.03 -7.07
CA LYS A 151 -4.97 -17.02 -6.57
C LYS A 151 -6.40 -16.68 -6.98
N GLY A 152 -6.82 -15.42 -6.82
CA GLY A 152 -8.16 -14.98 -7.15
C GLY A 152 -8.47 -15.10 -8.64
N LEU A 153 -7.50 -14.81 -9.50
CA LEU A 153 -7.63 -14.92 -10.96
C LEU A 153 -7.50 -16.36 -11.51
N GLY A 154 -7.11 -17.32 -10.68
CA GLY A 154 -7.01 -18.73 -11.08
C GLY A 154 -5.64 -19.17 -11.62
N GLY A 155 -4.56 -18.51 -11.19
CA GLY A 155 -3.18 -18.88 -11.50
C GLY A 155 -2.40 -17.82 -12.26
N VAL A 156 -1.10 -18.05 -12.45
CA VAL A 156 -0.14 -17.08 -13.03
C VAL A 156 -0.54 -16.68 -14.46
N ASP A 157 -0.87 -17.64 -15.31
CA ASP A 157 -1.25 -17.36 -16.70
C ASP A 157 -2.55 -16.56 -16.79
N ALA A 158 -3.50 -16.81 -15.89
CA ALA A 158 -4.74 -16.05 -15.84
C ALA A 158 -4.48 -14.62 -15.31
N ALA A 159 -3.61 -14.48 -14.30
CA ALA A 159 -3.21 -13.18 -13.79
C ALA A 159 -2.46 -12.37 -14.86
N ARG A 160 -1.53 -12.99 -15.60
CA ARG A 160 -0.84 -12.33 -16.71
C ARG A 160 -1.84 -11.81 -17.75
N ARG A 161 -2.79 -12.65 -18.21
CA ARG A 161 -3.83 -12.21 -19.16
C ARG A 161 -4.70 -11.08 -18.61
N ALA A 162 -4.99 -11.09 -17.32
CA ALA A 162 -5.75 -10.01 -16.68
C ALA A 162 -4.97 -8.68 -16.65
N LEU A 163 -3.68 -8.73 -16.36
CA LEU A 163 -2.81 -7.55 -16.36
C LEU A 163 -2.58 -7.03 -17.80
N ASP A 164 -2.44 -7.92 -18.79
CA ASP A 164 -2.37 -7.55 -20.20
C ASP A 164 -3.66 -6.88 -20.65
N TRP A 165 -4.82 -7.46 -20.30
CA TRP A 165 -6.12 -6.83 -20.54
C TRP A 165 -6.22 -5.43 -19.91
N PHE A 166 -5.69 -5.23 -18.71
CA PHE A 166 -5.73 -3.93 -18.05
C PHE A 166 -4.91 -2.88 -18.83
N ARG A 167 -3.73 -3.26 -19.34
CA ARG A 167 -2.94 -2.39 -20.24
C ARG A 167 -3.70 -2.05 -21.52
N GLU A 168 -4.29 -3.05 -22.15
CA GLU A 168 -5.10 -2.87 -23.36
C GLU A 168 -6.31 -1.97 -23.10
N ALA A 169 -7.00 -2.13 -21.98
CA ALA A 169 -8.12 -1.28 -21.59
C ALA A 169 -7.70 0.19 -21.44
N CYS A 170 -6.53 0.46 -20.86
CA CYS A 170 -5.98 1.81 -20.80
C CYS A 170 -5.73 2.40 -22.20
N VAL A 171 -5.17 1.62 -23.12
CA VAL A 171 -4.92 2.06 -24.50
C VAL A 171 -6.25 2.31 -25.24
N GLN A 172 -7.24 1.44 -25.07
CA GLN A 172 -8.57 1.63 -25.66
C GLN A 172 -9.29 2.87 -25.16
N ASP A 173 -8.97 3.29 -23.93
CA ASP A 173 -9.52 4.52 -23.30
C ASP A 173 -8.68 5.79 -23.63
N GLY A 174 -7.70 5.67 -24.56
CA GLY A 174 -6.90 6.80 -25.06
C GLY A 174 -5.66 7.12 -24.24
N LEU A 175 -5.29 6.29 -23.25
CA LEU A 175 -4.07 6.42 -22.50
C LEU A 175 -2.88 5.79 -23.25
N PRO A 176 -1.62 6.24 -23.05
CA PRO A 176 -0.46 5.67 -23.73
C PRO A 176 -0.06 4.27 -23.25
N GLY A 177 -0.77 3.73 -22.28
CA GLY A 177 -0.54 2.44 -21.64
C GLY A 177 -0.74 2.51 -20.14
N LEU A 178 -0.10 1.61 -19.40
CA LEU A 178 -0.16 1.50 -17.95
C LEU A 178 1.22 1.18 -17.39
N HIS A 179 1.62 1.81 -16.31
CA HIS A 179 2.81 1.44 -15.52
C HIS A 179 2.36 0.65 -14.30
N LEU A 180 2.62 -0.65 -14.31
CA LEU A 180 2.31 -1.53 -13.18
C LEU A 180 3.47 -1.59 -12.20
N GLN A 181 3.20 -1.21 -10.97
CA GLN A 181 4.12 -1.32 -9.85
C GLN A 181 3.61 -2.34 -8.84
N PHE A 182 4.50 -3.00 -8.12
CA PHE A 182 4.12 -3.79 -6.96
C PHE A 182 4.96 -3.41 -5.76
N THR A 183 4.45 -3.75 -4.57
CA THR A 183 5.18 -3.51 -3.34
C THR A 183 5.71 -4.81 -2.75
N MET A 184 7.01 -4.81 -2.41
CA MET A 184 7.62 -5.87 -1.62
C MET A 184 7.31 -5.63 -0.14
N TRP A 185 6.63 -6.56 0.50
CA TRP A 185 6.57 -6.58 1.95
C TRP A 185 7.49 -7.68 2.54
N ASN A 186 7.71 -8.78 1.84
CA ASN A 186 8.80 -9.74 2.05
C ASN A 186 8.93 -10.65 0.81
N ASP A 187 9.81 -11.62 0.84
CA ASP A 187 10.05 -12.52 -0.30
C ASP A 187 8.83 -13.37 -0.71
N ALA A 188 7.85 -13.55 0.18
CA ALA A 188 6.62 -14.27 -0.15
C ALA A 188 5.79 -13.59 -1.24
N VAL A 189 5.94 -12.27 -1.45
CA VAL A 189 5.25 -11.52 -2.52
C VAL A 189 5.57 -12.10 -3.90
N THR A 190 6.80 -12.52 -4.11
CA THR A 190 7.27 -13.09 -5.37
C THR A 190 7.18 -14.61 -5.41
N ASN A 191 6.82 -15.24 -4.28
CA ASN A 191 6.61 -16.66 -4.17
C ASN A 191 5.13 -16.99 -4.42
N VAL A 192 4.72 -16.85 -5.66
CA VAL A 192 3.34 -17.13 -6.07
C VAL A 192 3.18 -18.63 -6.21
N SER A 193 2.82 -19.33 -5.14
CA SER A 193 2.50 -20.75 -5.23
C SER A 193 1.25 -20.94 -6.09
N GLY A 194 1.36 -21.78 -7.10
CA GLY A 194 0.24 -22.15 -7.97
C GLY A 194 -0.95 -22.68 -7.16
N VAL A 195 -2.12 -22.53 -7.70
CA VAL A 195 -3.39 -23.02 -7.14
C VAL A 195 -3.35 -24.55 -6.91
N ASP A 196 -2.39 -25.25 -7.51
CA ASP A 196 -2.24 -26.71 -7.50
C ASP A 196 -1.29 -27.26 -6.41
N GLY A 197 -1.28 -26.65 -5.24
CA GLY A 197 -0.70 -27.30 -4.05
C GLY A 197 0.82 -27.37 -4.02
N GLY A 198 1.51 -26.25 -3.93
CA GLY A 198 2.79 -26.21 -3.26
C GLY A 198 4.06 -26.20 -4.10
N LYS A 199 4.02 -25.86 -5.36
CA LYS A 199 5.22 -25.48 -6.12
C LYS A 199 5.24 -23.97 -6.24
N GLY A 200 6.16 -23.32 -5.52
CA GLY A 200 6.37 -21.88 -5.64
C GLY A 200 6.63 -21.49 -7.10
N VAL A 201 6.03 -20.40 -7.53
CA VAL A 201 6.28 -19.83 -8.86
C VAL A 201 7.76 -19.47 -8.93
N ARG A 202 8.43 -19.95 -9.97
CA ARG A 202 9.82 -19.59 -10.23
C ARG A 202 9.91 -18.09 -10.47
N ALA A 203 11.07 -17.51 -10.22
CA ALA A 203 11.32 -16.10 -10.51
C ALA A 203 10.91 -15.71 -11.94
N GLU A 204 11.09 -16.60 -12.91
CA GLU A 204 10.68 -16.45 -14.31
C GLU A 204 9.15 -16.28 -14.47
N GLU A 205 8.36 -17.03 -13.70
CA GLU A 205 6.90 -16.96 -13.74
C GLU A 205 6.40 -15.63 -13.14
N PHE A 206 7.05 -15.16 -12.09
CA PHE A 206 6.76 -13.83 -11.54
C PHE A 206 7.08 -12.73 -12.56
N HIS A 207 8.22 -12.81 -13.24
CA HIS A 207 8.59 -11.88 -14.31
C HIS A 207 7.60 -11.88 -15.47
N SER A 208 6.95 -13.02 -15.74
CA SER A 208 5.93 -13.13 -16.80
C SER A 208 4.68 -12.28 -16.52
N LEU A 209 4.43 -11.86 -15.27
CA LEU A 209 3.34 -10.94 -14.93
C LEU A 209 3.55 -9.53 -15.50
N GLY A 210 4.81 -9.18 -15.88
CA GLY A 210 5.11 -7.97 -16.63
C GLY A 210 5.00 -6.69 -15.80
N PHE A 211 5.40 -6.71 -14.53
CA PHE A 211 5.54 -5.47 -13.74
C PHE A 211 6.65 -4.57 -14.28
N ASP A 212 6.43 -3.26 -14.20
CA ASP A 212 7.34 -2.24 -14.71
C ASP A 212 8.26 -1.68 -13.62
N SER A 213 7.89 -1.79 -12.35
CA SER A 213 8.72 -1.37 -11.21
C SER A 213 8.29 -2.04 -9.89
N ALA A 214 9.15 -1.90 -8.89
CA ALA A 214 8.92 -2.35 -7.53
C ALA A 214 9.23 -1.26 -6.51
N THR A 215 8.62 -1.33 -5.34
CA THR A 215 8.98 -0.58 -4.13
C THR A 215 8.85 -1.48 -2.90
N HIS A 216 9.22 -1.01 -1.71
CA HIS A 216 8.87 -1.64 -0.45
C HIS A 216 7.62 -1.04 0.17
N TYR A 217 7.01 -1.77 1.12
CA TYR A 217 5.90 -1.25 1.91
C TYR A 217 6.42 -0.71 3.26
N GLN A 218 6.68 -1.53 4.24
CA GLN A 218 7.06 -1.08 5.59
C GLN A 218 8.30 -1.84 6.09
N PHE A 219 9.19 -1.19 6.82
CA PHE A 219 10.38 -1.84 7.40
C PHE A 219 10.04 -3.06 8.26
N VAL A 220 8.93 -3.01 8.99
CA VAL A 220 8.46 -4.10 9.84
C VAL A 220 8.22 -5.42 9.10
N HIS A 221 8.03 -5.36 7.79
CA HIS A 221 7.70 -6.55 7.01
C HIS A 221 8.93 -7.36 6.56
N PHE A 222 10.10 -6.77 6.50
CA PHE A 222 11.30 -7.43 6.01
C PHE A 222 12.46 -7.47 7.01
N LEU A 223 12.45 -6.61 8.03
CA LEU A 223 13.45 -6.64 9.09
C LEU A 223 13.17 -7.78 10.08
N SER A 224 14.23 -8.43 10.55
CA SER A 224 14.13 -9.57 11.45
C SER A 224 13.59 -9.19 12.84
N ASN A 225 13.92 -8.01 13.32
CA ASN A 225 13.48 -7.44 14.59
C ASN A 225 13.47 -5.92 14.52
N VAL A 226 12.33 -5.30 14.77
CA VAL A 226 12.14 -3.84 14.76
C VAL A 226 12.05 -3.22 16.16
N ASP A 227 12.12 -4.02 17.25
CA ASP A 227 12.17 -3.51 18.64
C ASP A 227 13.55 -2.94 19.00
N ARG A 228 14.04 -2.04 18.15
CA ARG A 228 15.37 -1.43 18.24
C ARG A 228 15.28 0.07 18.01
N ASP A 229 16.37 0.73 18.29
CA ASP A 229 16.60 2.11 17.87
C ASP A 229 16.53 2.20 16.34
N TYR A 230 15.93 3.27 15.82
CA TYR A 230 15.76 3.45 14.37
C TYR A 230 17.11 3.40 13.62
N ALA A 231 18.13 4.05 14.19
CA ALA A 231 19.47 4.06 13.59
C ALA A 231 20.08 2.66 13.44
N ASP A 232 19.76 1.74 14.36
CA ASP A 232 20.29 0.36 14.32
C ASP A 232 19.62 -0.50 13.22
N LEU A 233 18.52 -0.03 12.65
CA LEU A 233 17.82 -0.69 11.53
C LEU A 233 18.47 -0.37 10.18
N LEU A 234 19.05 0.80 10.03
CA LEU A 234 19.49 1.35 8.73
C LEU A 234 20.50 0.47 7.98
N PRO A 235 21.46 -0.24 8.61
CA PRO A 235 22.35 -1.14 7.89
C PRO A 235 21.59 -2.29 7.19
N GLU A 236 20.61 -2.90 7.86
CA GLU A 236 19.77 -3.97 7.27
C GLU A 236 18.87 -3.41 6.16
N VAL A 237 18.31 -2.21 6.34
CA VAL A 237 17.50 -1.53 5.33
C VAL A 237 18.30 -1.26 4.06
N LYS A 238 19.51 -0.72 4.19
CA LYS A 238 20.40 -0.47 3.04
C LYS A 238 20.78 -1.74 2.31
N ALA A 239 21.11 -2.80 3.05
CA ALA A 239 21.42 -4.10 2.47
C ALA A 239 20.25 -4.68 1.69
N GLU A 240 19.02 -4.51 2.19
CA GLU A 240 17.82 -4.94 1.50
C GLU A 240 17.55 -4.13 0.22
N TRP A 241 17.75 -2.81 0.25
CA TRP A 241 17.63 -2.00 -0.96
C TRP A 241 18.60 -2.43 -2.04
N GLU A 242 19.88 -2.63 -1.70
CA GLU A 242 20.89 -3.12 -2.64
C GLU A 242 20.58 -4.53 -3.17
N ARG A 243 19.99 -5.37 -2.34
CA ARG A 243 19.55 -6.73 -2.73
C ARG A 243 18.46 -6.68 -3.78
N LEU A 244 17.45 -5.83 -3.57
CA LEU A 244 16.30 -5.73 -4.49
C LEU A 244 16.66 -5.01 -5.78
N GLU A 245 17.50 -3.99 -5.73
CA GLU A 245 17.99 -3.31 -6.93
C GLU A 245 18.71 -4.28 -7.89
N LYS A 246 19.45 -5.26 -7.33
CA LYS A 246 20.12 -6.31 -8.13
C LYS A 246 19.19 -7.45 -8.55
N ARG A 247 18.07 -7.64 -7.83
CA ARG A 247 17.16 -8.77 -8.05
C ARG A 247 16.24 -8.59 -9.25
N PHE A 248 15.77 -7.37 -9.48
CA PHE A 248 14.78 -7.08 -10.50
C PHE A 248 15.44 -6.46 -11.75
N PRO A 249 14.97 -6.81 -12.96
CA PRO A 249 15.46 -6.24 -14.23
C PRO A 249 14.86 -4.86 -14.53
N PHE A 250 14.04 -4.32 -13.65
CA PHE A 250 13.33 -3.05 -13.77
C PHE A 250 13.60 -2.15 -12.53
N PRO A 251 13.27 -0.86 -12.57
CA PRO A 251 13.53 0.07 -11.48
C PRO A 251 12.93 -0.38 -10.15
N TYR A 252 13.72 -0.27 -9.10
CA TYR A 252 13.29 -0.40 -7.72
C TYR A 252 13.32 0.99 -7.06
N PHE A 253 12.22 1.38 -6.42
CA PHE A 253 12.09 2.64 -5.69
C PHE A 253 12.20 2.36 -4.19
N PRO A 254 13.30 2.80 -3.52
CA PRO A 254 13.48 2.59 -2.11
C PRO A 254 12.38 3.22 -1.26
N HIS A 255 11.98 2.52 -0.19
CA HIS A 255 11.02 3.00 0.78
C HIS A 255 11.74 3.41 2.08
N VAL A 256 11.26 4.49 2.71
CA VAL A 256 11.68 4.93 4.04
C VAL A 256 10.47 4.88 4.98
N SER A 257 10.55 4.10 6.05
CA SER A 257 9.57 4.13 7.14
C SER A 257 9.98 5.18 8.18
N VAL A 258 9.04 5.97 8.64
CA VAL A 258 9.26 7.00 9.67
C VAL A 258 9.02 6.49 11.10
N GLY A 259 8.80 5.21 11.26
CA GLY A 259 8.56 4.54 12.53
C GLY A 259 7.49 3.46 12.43
N TRP A 260 7.33 2.69 13.50
CA TRP A 260 6.28 1.68 13.61
C TRP A 260 5.91 1.41 15.05
N ASP A 261 4.61 1.36 15.33
CA ASP A 261 4.03 0.88 16.57
C ASP A 261 2.55 0.56 16.35
N ASN A 262 2.18 -0.71 16.34
CA ASN A 262 0.79 -1.12 16.16
C ASN A 262 0.06 -1.43 17.48
N ASN A 263 0.66 -1.16 18.63
CA ASN A 263 0.09 -1.45 19.96
C ASN A 263 -1.28 -0.80 20.23
N PRO A 264 -1.67 0.33 19.62
CA PRO A 264 -3.03 0.84 19.75
C PRO A 264 -4.12 -0.14 19.33
N ARG A 265 -3.77 -1.11 18.48
CA ARG A 265 -4.67 -2.17 18.04
C ARG A 265 -4.81 -3.33 19.04
N PHE A 266 -3.99 -3.38 20.13
CA PHE A 266 -3.89 -4.57 20.99
C PHE A 266 -4.13 -4.26 22.47
N HIS A 267 -4.85 -5.15 23.18
CA HIS A 267 -5.00 -5.04 24.62
C HIS A 267 -3.69 -5.33 25.35
N ALA A 268 -3.01 -6.41 24.96
CA ALA A 268 -1.68 -6.75 25.46
C ALA A 268 -0.57 -6.15 24.61
N PHE A 269 0.62 -6.00 25.17
CA PHE A 269 1.80 -5.59 24.41
C PHE A 269 2.09 -6.56 23.25
N ARG A 270 2.41 -5.99 22.11
CA ARG A 270 2.91 -6.69 20.94
C ARG A 270 4.30 -6.16 20.59
N PRO A 271 5.29 -7.04 20.39
CA PRO A 271 6.60 -6.66 19.86
C PRO A 271 6.49 -5.92 18.52
N GLY A 272 7.52 -5.16 18.19
CA GLY A 272 7.58 -4.42 16.93
C GLY A 272 7.42 -2.92 17.12
N VAL A 273 8.08 -2.35 18.12
CA VAL A 273 8.11 -0.90 18.37
C VAL A 273 9.46 -0.34 17.94
N MET A 274 9.47 0.43 16.85
CA MET A 274 10.65 1.21 16.46
C MET A 274 10.82 2.38 17.43
N ARG A 275 12.01 2.50 18.03
CA ARG A 275 12.32 3.54 19.01
C ARG A 275 13.14 4.65 18.39
N ASP A 276 13.05 5.82 19.00
CA ASP A 276 13.89 6.99 18.71
C ASP A 276 13.89 7.37 17.21
N CYS A 277 12.70 7.33 16.62
CA CYS A 277 12.46 7.76 15.24
C CYS A 277 12.41 9.30 15.22
N THR A 278 13.56 9.95 15.24
CA THR A 278 13.67 11.40 15.17
C THR A 278 13.99 11.88 13.76
N PRO A 279 13.67 13.14 13.41
CA PRO A 279 14.00 13.68 12.08
C PRO A 279 15.48 13.57 11.72
N GLU A 280 16.38 13.65 12.71
CA GLU A 280 17.84 13.56 12.50
C GLU A 280 18.30 12.15 12.14
N LYS A 281 17.48 11.13 12.43
CA LYS A 281 17.78 9.71 12.15
C LYS A 281 17.10 9.18 10.90
N ILE A 282 16.07 9.85 10.44
CA ILE A 282 15.33 9.53 9.21
C ILE A 282 15.98 10.24 8.03
#